data_6147f924ca924aec46bda78608133030
#
_entry.id   6147f924ca924aec46bda78608133030
#
_cell.length_a   1.000
_cell.length_b   1.000
_cell.length_c   1.000
_cell.angle_alpha   90.00
_cell.angle_beta   90.00
_cell.angle_gamma   90.00
#
_symmetry.space_group_name_H-M   'P 1'
#
loop_
_entity.id
_entity.type
_entity.pdbx_description
1 polymer ?
#
loop_
_entity_poly.entity_id
_entity_poly.type
_entity_poly.pdbx_seq_one_letter_code
_entity_poly.pdbx_strand_id
1 'polypeptide(L)'
;MSDQASTIMVNTLEPQSGTTLTVGRSGQNLQVNADSLKANVVKDAGGNAVFTSDGSGNISGLNAGFGSAQTLISTTTVSSAVADISFTGIDSTYKEYVFEFITIQPVTDAANFTFQAGSSYDTTLTSTYVNCYHFESGATSLAYTPSRDQGQGTAFQEIGDNVGNEADQCIVGELHLFNPASTTFVKNWYATMQEYADGSVSSQKLVAGYFNTTTALTQVQFKMSSGDINAGKIKMYGIK
;
A
#
# COMPACT_ATOMS: atom_id res chain seq x y z
N MET A 1 37.57 -8.65 -46.24
CA MET A 1 38.27 -7.65 -45.38
C MET A 1 38.11 -8.12 -43.96
N SER A 2 39.22 -8.53 -43.32
CA SER A 2 39.17 -8.97 -41.93
C SER A 2 38.89 -7.75 -41.04
N ASP A 3 37.84 -7.80 -40.29
CA ASP A 3 37.51 -6.82 -39.22
C ASP A 3 38.66 -6.85 -38.21
N GLN A 4 39.57 -5.92 -38.28
CA GLN A 4 40.63 -5.80 -37.27
C GLN A 4 40.00 -5.13 -36.04
N ALA A 5 39.85 -5.88 -34.96
CA ALA A 5 39.50 -5.31 -33.67
C ALA A 5 40.56 -4.29 -33.22
N SER A 6 40.22 -3.03 -33.23
CA SER A 6 41.07 -1.96 -32.70
C SER A 6 40.88 -1.82 -31.20
N THR A 7 41.96 -2.02 -30.45
CA THR A 7 41.94 -1.79 -28.99
C THR A 7 42.55 -0.43 -28.69
N ILE A 8 41.83 0.45 -27.96
CA ILE A 8 42.34 1.70 -27.43
C ILE A 8 42.55 1.49 -25.93
N MET A 9 43.80 1.54 -25.49
CA MET A 9 44.15 1.45 -24.08
C MET A 9 44.41 2.85 -23.54
N VAL A 10 43.52 3.36 -22.71
CA VAL A 10 43.62 4.68 -22.09
C VAL A 10 43.19 4.61 -20.63
N ASN A 11 43.80 5.39 -19.76
CA ASN A 11 43.38 5.50 -18.36
C ASN A 11 42.15 6.40 -18.17
N THR A 12 41.96 7.36 -19.06
CA THR A 12 40.84 8.29 -19.03
C THR A 12 40.47 8.68 -20.45
N LEU A 13 39.16 8.70 -20.74
CA LEU A 13 38.58 9.24 -21.96
C LEU A 13 37.78 10.48 -21.58
N GLU A 14 38.16 11.63 -22.13
CA GLU A 14 37.48 12.91 -21.92
C GLU A 14 37.03 13.48 -23.26
N PRO A 15 35.92 14.25 -23.31
CA PRO A 15 35.55 14.95 -24.53
C PRO A 15 36.57 16.03 -24.86
N GLN A 16 36.94 16.16 -26.12
CA GLN A 16 37.91 17.18 -26.58
C GLN A 16 37.38 18.61 -26.36
N SER A 17 36.07 18.77 -26.37
CA SER A 17 35.37 20.02 -26.06
C SER A 17 33.94 19.71 -25.60
N GLY A 18 33.38 20.60 -24.77
CA GLY A 18 32.03 20.39 -24.20
C GLY A 18 32.01 19.38 -23.10
N THR A 19 30.82 18.87 -22.77
CA THR A 19 30.54 17.96 -21.61
C THR A 19 30.13 16.56 -22.04
N THR A 20 30.14 16.25 -23.34
CA THR A 20 29.64 14.97 -23.85
C THR A 20 30.75 14.18 -24.56
N LEU A 21 30.99 12.97 -24.08
CA LEU A 21 31.77 11.96 -24.78
C LEU A 21 30.80 10.98 -25.44
N THR A 22 30.86 10.86 -26.77
CA THR A 22 30.05 9.90 -27.52
C THR A 22 30.88 8.62 -27.78
N VAL A 23 30.40 7.49 -27.30
CA VAL A 23 31.00 6.17 -27.53
C VAL A 23 30.02 5.30 -28.32
N GLY A 24 30.48 4.79 -29.45
CA GLY A 24 29.65 3.97 -30.38
C GLY A 24 28.89 4.79 -31.43
N ARG A 25 28.19 4.11 -32.29
CA ARG A 25 27.33 4.64 -33.35
C ARG A 25 25.92 4.09 -33.20
N SER A 26 24.94 4.73 -33.83
CA SER A 26 23.57 4.20 -33.89
C SER A 26 23.56 2.74 -34.38
N GLY A 27 22.83 1.86 -33.69
CA GLY A 27 22.74 0.44 -34.00
C GLY A 27 23.87 -0.43 -33.43
N GLN A 28 24.83 0.15 -32.67
CA GLN A 28 25.89 -0.60 -31.98
C GLN A 28 25.62 -0.73 -30.49
N ASN A 29 26.06 -1.83 -29.90
CA ASN A 29 26.02 -2.05 -28.46
C ASN A 29 27.31 -1.56 -27.79
N LEU A 30 27.21 -0.88 -26.67
CA LEU A 30 28.31 -0.63 -25.76
C LEU A 30 28.34 -1.77 -24.73
N GLN A 31 29.41 -2.57 -24.74
CA GLN A 31 29.67 -3.59 -23.72
C GLN A 31 30.68 -3.04 -22.72
N VAL A 32 30.29 -2.98 -21.44
CA VAL A 32 31.15 -2.58 -20.35
C VAL A 32 31.52 -3.83 -19.54
N ASN A 33 32.78 -4.29 -19.65
CA ASN A 33 33.32 -5.41 -18.87
C ASN A 33 34.09 -4.82 -17.68
N ALA A 34 33.36 -4.42 -16.65
CA ALA A 34 33.91 -3.83 -15.43
C ALA A 34 33.13 -4.33 -14.22
N ASP A 35 33.77 -4.38 -13.06
CA ASP A 35 33.13 -4.76 -11.79
C ASP A 35 32.04 -3.78 -11.39
N SER A 36 32.11 -2.53 -11.85
CA SER A 36 31.09 -1.52 -11.60
C SER A 36 31.04 -0.44 -12.69
N LEU A 37 29.85 0.09 -12.95
CA LEU A 37 29.61 1.31 -13.71
C LEU A 37 29.12 2.40 -12.75
N LYS A 38 29.87 3.52 -12.63
CA LYS A 38 29.41 4.69 -11.86
C LYS A 38 28.65 5.64 -12.78
N ALA A 39 27.37 5.81 -12.52
CA ALA A 39 26.51 6.74 -13.24
C ALA A 39 25.53 7.40 -12.25
N ASN A 40 25.42 8.75 -12.31
CA ASN A 40 24.44 9.46 -11.51
C ASN A 40 23.04 9.34 -12.13
N VAL A 41 22.96 9.30 -13.44
CA VAL A 41 21.72 9.18 -14.20
C VAL A 41 21.96 8.26 -15.40
N VAL A 42 21.06 7.31 -15.60
CA VAL A 42 20.95 6.54 -16.85
C VAL A 42 19.70 7.04 -17.58
N LYS A 43 19.87 7.39 -18.87
CA LYS A 43 18.81 7.93 -19.73
C LYS A 43 18.52 7.01 -20.91
N ASP A 44 17.27 7.05 -21.40
CA ASP A 44 16.88 6.43 -22.66
C ASP A 44 17.39 7.21 -23.89
N ALA A 45 17.13 6.67 -25.08
CA ALA A 45 17.49 7.34 -26.34
C ALA A 45 16.77 8.68 -26.57
N GLY A 46 15.65 8.93 -25.90
CA GLY A 46 14.90 10.19 -25.91
C GLY A 46 15.42 11.22 -24.90
N GLY A 47 16.43 10.86 -24.10
CA GLY A 47 17.00 11.71 -23.06
C GLY A 47 16.26 11.69 -21.72
N ASN A 48 15.22 10.85 -21.57
CA ASN A 48 14.47 10.71 -20.32
C ASN A 48 15.24 9.84 -19.32
N ALA A 49 15.24 10.19 -18.05
CA ALA A 49 15.88 9.40 -17.01
C ALA A 49 15.19 8.02 -16.87
N VAL A 50 15.96 6.96 -16.96
CA VAL A 50 15.53 5.58 -16.65
C VAL A 50 15.64 5.35 -15.15
N PHE A 51 16.77 5.73 -14.57
CA PHE A 51 16.94 5.84 -13.12
C PHE A 51 17.96 6.92 -12.77
N THR A 52 17.83 7.42 -11.53
CA THR A 52 18.76 8.41 -10.95
C THR A 52 19.28 7.86 -9.62
N SER A 53 20.60 7.93 -9.39
CA SER A 53 21.21 7.60 -8.11
C SER A 53 21.29 8.85 -7.22
N ASP A 54 21.06 8.68 -5.91
CA ASP A 54 21.24 9.74 -4.90
C ASP A 54 22.70 9.93 -4.47
N GLY A 55 23.61 9.13 -5.02
CA GLY A 55 25.03 9.13 -4.65
C GLY A 55 25.36 8.37 -3.36
N SER A 56 24.37 7.84 -2.66
CA SER A 56 24.47 7.11 -1.37
C SER A 56 24.09 5.63 -1.48
N GLY A 57 24.05 5.11 -2.69
CA GLY A 57 23.70 3.71 -2.96
C GLY A 57 22.22 3.45 -3.17
N ASN A 58 21.36 4.49 -3.16
CA ASN A 58 19.94 4.34 -3.44
C ASN A 58 19.60 4.86 -4.83
N ILE A 59 18.49 4.36 -5.38
CA ILE A 59 17.85 4.91 -6.57
C ILE A 59 16.83 5.95 -6.10
N SER A 60 17.04 7.22 -6.46
CA SER A 60 16.16 8.33 -6.09
C SER A 60 15.00 8.56 -7.06
N GLY A 61 15.07 7.97 -8.26
CA GLY A 61 14.00 8.03 -9.26
C GLY A 61 14.07 6.85 -10.20
N LEU A 62 12.96 6.13 -10.33
CA LEU A 62 12.75 5.11 -11.35
C LEU A 62 11.71 5.59 -12.35
N ASN A 63 11.97 5.35 -13.64
CA ASN A 63 10.92 5.53 -14.65
C ASN A 63 9.75 4.59 -14.31
N ALA A 64 8.51 5.05 -14.56
CA ALA A 64 7.29 4.30 -14.29
C ALA A 64 7.25 2.89 -14.90
N GLY A 65 8.03 2.64 -15.98
CA GLY A 65 8.18 1.31 -16.59
C GLY A 65 9.00 0.31 -15.76
N PHE A 66 9.80 0.80 -14.79
CA PHE A 66 10.53 -0.03 -13.82
C PHE A 66 9.87 -0.03 -12.44
N GLY A 67 8.75 0.72 -12.28
CA GLY A 67 8.03 0.82 -11.03
C GLY A 67 7.52 -0.54 -10.57
N SER A 68 7.55 -0.76 -9.26
CA SER A 68 6.84 -1.87 -8.62
C SER A 68 5.36 -1.82 -9.02
N ALA A 69 4.74 -2.99 -9.19
CA ALA A 69 3.29 -3.06 -9.36
C ALA A 69 2.54 -2.37 -8.20
N GLN A 70 3.18 -2.31 -7.04
CA GLN A 70 2.68 -1.68 -5.82
C GLN A 70 3.66 -0.59 -5.36
N THR A 71 3.18 0.63 -5.19
CA THR A 71 3.96 1.79 -4.74
C THR A 71 3.56 2.18 -3.32
N LEU A 72 4.50 2.17 -2.38
CA LEU A 72 4.27 2.70 -1.03
C LEU A 72 4.06 4.22 -1.12
N ILE A 73 2.87 4.69 -0.70
CA ILE A 73 2.50 6.11 -0.71
C ILE A 73 2.80 6.74 0.65
N SER A 74 2.34 6.10 1.73
CA SER A 74 2.57 6.61 3.08
C SER A 74 2.56 5.51 4.13
N THR A 75 3.12 5.83 5.29
CA THR A 75 3.14 4.96 6.47
C THR A 75 2.81 5.80 7.69
N THR A 76 1.84 5.34 8.49
CA THR A 76 1.57 5.88 9.82
C THR A 76 1.92 4.83 10.85
N THR A 77 2.80 5.17 11.79
CA THR A 77 3.16 4.33 12.95
C THR A 77 2.60 4.97 14.21
N VAL A 78 1.84 4.22 14.97
CA VAL A 78 1.29 4.67 16.26
C VAL A 78 2.36 4.49 17.32
N SER A 79 2.91 5.61 17.81
CA SER A 79 3.91 5.66 18.90
C SER A 79 3.32 6.11 20.24
N SER A 80 2.11 6.62 20.21
CA SER A 80 1.25 6.95 21.35
C SER A 80 -0.20 6.82 20.90
N ALA A 81 -1.11 6.53 21.81
CA ALA A 81 -2.52 6.33 21.49
C ALA A 81 -3.12 7.51 20.71
N VAL A 82 -3.87 7.19 19.65
CA VAL A 82 -4.53 8.16 18.76
C VAL A 82 -5.98 7.75 18.51
N ALA A 83 -6.87 8.75 18.47
CA ALA A 83 -8.30 8.49 18.27
C ALA A 83 -8.64 7.91 16.90
N ASP A 84 -7.92 8.32 15.86
CA ASP A 84 -8.09 7.86 14.49
C ASP A 84 -6.83 8.04 13.66
N ILE A 85 -6.80 7.41 12.49
CA ILE A 85 -5.77 7.56 11.47
C ILE A 85 -6.46 7.82 10.12
N SER A 86 -6.18 8.98 9.54
CA SER A 86 -6.74 9.39 8.26
C SER A 86 -5.67 9.40 7.17
N PHE A 87 -6.00 8.82 6.02
CA PHE A 87 -5.23 8.90 4.79
C PHE A 87 -5.95 9.78 3.80
N THR A 88 -5.28 10.82 3.33
CA THR A 88 -5.78 11.80 2.37
C THR A 88 -4.99 11.76 1.07
N GLY A 89 -5.45 12.50 0.05
CA GLY A 89 -4.74 12.55 -1.23
C GLY A 89 -4.97 11.32 -2.11
N ILE A 90 -6.02 10.56 -1.85
CA ILE A 90 -6.49 9.51 -2.75
C ILE A 90 -7.03 10.17 -4.02
N ASP A 91 -6.52 9.78 -5.19
CA ASP A 91 -6.84 10.38 -6.48
C ASP A 91 -6.88 9.35 -7.62
N SER A 92 -6.84 9.81 -8.87
CA SER A 92 -6.88 8.94 -10.06
C SER A 92 -5.52 8.37 -10.48
N THR A 93 -4.45 8.65 -9.75
CA THR A 93 -3.09 8.17 -10.05
C THR A 93 -3.01 6.65 -10.01
N TYR A 94 -3.73 6.05 -9.07
CA TYR A 94 -3.81 4.61 -8.91
C TYR A 94 -5.25 4.10 -9.09
N LYS A 95 -5.37 2.88 -9.60
CA LYS A 95 -6.68 2.22 -9.79
C LYS A 95 -7.13 1.46 -8.56
N GLU A 96 -6.18 1.11 -7.73
CA GLU A 96 -6.41 0.42 -6.46
C GLU A 96 -5.54 1.05 -5.38
N TYR A 97 -6.10 1.19 -4.19
CA TYR A 97 -5.38 1.56 -2.98
C TYR A 97 -5.48 0.40 -1.98
N VAL A 98 -4.33 -0.02 -1.46
CA VAL A 98 -4.22 -1.10 -0.47
C VAL A 98 -3.74 -0.50 0.85
N PHE A 99 -4.47 -0.82 1.92
CA PHE A 99 -4.09 -0.46 3.28
C PHE A 99 -3.65 -1.74 4.00
N GLU A 100 -2.37 -1.82 4.35
CA GLU A 100 -1.77 -2.92 5.10
C GLU A 100 -1.77 -2.57 6.59
N PHE A 101 -2.34 -3.44 7.40
CA PHE A 101 -2.44 -3.30 8.86
C PHE A 101 -1.45 -4.25 9.53
N ILE A 102 -0.58 -3.69 10.38
CA ILE A 102 0.48 -4.44 11.06
C ILE A 102 0.32 -4.21 12.56
N THR A 103 -0.04 -5.26 13.29
CA THR A 103 -0.16 -5.29 14.76
C THR A 103 -0.98 -4.12 15.33
N ILE A 104 -2.16 -3.87 14.76
CA ILE A 104 -3.07 -2.84 15.27
C ILE A 104 -3.68 -3.35 16.59
N GLN A 105 -3.55 -2.54 17.64
CA GLN A 105 -4.03 -2.85 18.98
C GLN A 105 -4.87 -1.70 19.53
N PRO A 106 -6.01 -1.96 20.18
CA PRO A 106 -6.82 -0.93 20.84
C PRO A 106 -6.29 -0.59 22.24
N VAL A 107 -6.68 0.59 22.77
CA VAL A 107 -6.58 0.91 24.20
C VAL A 107 -7.67 0.19 24.98
N THR A 108 -8.88 0.18 24.44
CA THR A 108 -10.05 -0.46 25.07
C THR A 108 -10.13 -1.91 24.62
N ASP A 109 -10.22 -2.82 25.60
CA ASP A 109 -10.36 -4.23 25.34
C ASP A 109 -11.64 -4.58 24.59
N ALA A 110 -11.56 -5.60 23.71
CA ALA A 110 -12.65 -6.07 22.87
C ALA A 110 -13.26 -4.97 21.96
N ALA A 111 -12.48 -3.96 21.60
CA ALA A 111 -12.92 -2.93 20.64
C ALA A 111 -12.89 -3.45 19.21
N ASN A 112 -13.81 -2.97 18.37
CA ASN A 112 -13.85 -3.32 16.96
C ASN A 112 -12.97 -2.36 16.14
N PHE A 113 -12.21 -2.88 15.19
CA PHE A 113 -11.45 -2.05 14.24
C PHE A 113 -12.33 -1.70 13.05
N THR A 114 -12.42 -0.41 12.72
CA THR A 114 -13.43 0.11 11.79
C THR A 114 -12.81 1.06 10.78
N PHE A 115 -13.50 1.26 9.63
CA PHE A 115 -13.12 2.25 8.64
C PHE A 115 -14.33 2.93 8.00
N GLN A 116 -14.09 4.11 7.41
CA GLN A 116 -15.05 4.84 6.60
C GLN A 116 -14.29 5.71 5.57
N ALA A 117 -14.98 6.18 4.53
CA ALA A 117 -14.41 6.99 3.47
C ALA A 117 -15.24 8.23 3.17
N GLY A 118 -14.65 9.16 2.39
CA GLY A 118 -15.29 10.42 2.01
C GLY A 118 -14.96 11.56 2.96
N SER A 119 -15.28 12.80 2.55
CA SER A 119 -14.85 14.02 3.23
C SER A 119 -15.39 14.18 4.65
N SER A 120 -16.51 13.55 4.97
CA SER A 120 -17.14 13.57 6.30
C SER A 120 -17.12 12.20 6.98
N TYR A 121 -16.52 11.18 6.34
CA TYR A 121 -16.48 9.80 6.84
C TYR A 121 -17.89 9.24 7.15
N ASP A 122 -18.85 9.54 6.29
CA ASP A 122 -20.26 9.17 6.39
C ASP A 122 -20.84 8.69 5.05
N THR A 123 -19.98 8.25 4.13
CA THR A 123 -20.42 7.77 2.82
C THR A 123 -21.26 6.51 2.97
N THR A 124 -22.45 6.52 2.38
CA THR A 124 -23.37 5.38 2.40
C THR A 124 -22.71 4.14 1.82
N LEU A 125 -22.80 3.01 2.51
CA LEU A 125 -22.21 1.74 2.08
C LEU A 125 -23.16 0.56 2.30
N THR A 126 -22.91 -0.50 1.55
CA THR A 126 -23.52 -1.83 1.76
C THR A 126 -22.39 -2.85 1.80
N SER A 127 -22.44 -3.77 2.75
CA SER A 127 -21.36 -4.72 3.00
C SER A 127 -21.88 -6.11 3.32
N THR A 128 -20.96 -7.06 3.36
CA THR A 128 -21.12 -8.41 3.87
C THR A 128 -20.00 -8.69 4.88
N TYR A 129 -20.28 -9.47 5.91
CA TYR A 129 -19.32 -9.81 6.96
C TYR A 129 -19.34 -11.32 7.22
N VAL A 130 -18.23 -12.00 6.93
CA VAL A 130 -18.04 -13.41 7.23
C VAL A 130 -16.93 -13.55 8.27
N ASN A 131 -17.25 -14.28 9.35
CA ASN A 131 -16.34 -14.55 10.43
C ASN A 131 -16.07 -16.05 10.52
N CYS A 132 -14.80 -16.46 10.63
CA CYS A 132 -14.41 -17.81 11.00
C CYS A 132 -13.41 -17.75 12.14
N TYR A 133 -13.58 -18.65 13.14
CA TYR A 133 -12.73 -18.63 14.31
C TYR A 133 -12.49 -20.03 14.89
N HIS A 134 -11.39 -20.12 15.63
CA HIS A 134 -11.03 -21.30 16.41
C HIS A 134 -10.48 -20.86 17.78
N PHE A 135 -11.20 -21.20 18.83
CA PHE A 135 -10.75 -21.01 20.20
C PHE A 135 -9.66 -22.01 20.57
N GLU A 136 -8.73 -21.62 21.42
CA GLU A 136 -7.74 -22.55 21.99
C GLU A 136 -8.39 -23.70 22.75
N SER A 137 -9.61 -23.52 23.25
CA SER A 137 -10.45 -24.55 23.86
C SER A 137 -11.01 -25.60 22.88
N GLY A 138 -10.81 -25.39 21.55
CA GLY A 138 -11.24 -26.29 20.49
C GLY A 138 -12.58 -25.94 19.83
N ALA A 139 -13.32 -24.95 20.31
CA ALA A 139 -14.56 -24.52 19.66
C ALA A 139 -14.28 -23.76 18.36
N THR A 140 -15.04 -24.07 17.30
CA THR A 140 -14.87 -23.45 15.96
C THR A 140 -16.20 -22.96 15.40
N SER A 141 -16.16 -21.95 14.51
CA SER A 141 -17.32 -21.51 13.75
C SER A 141 -16.90 -20.91 12.41
N LEU A 142 -17.81 -20.98 11.44
CA LEU A 142 -17.82 -20.22 10.21
C LEU A 142 -19.24 -19.69 10.02
N ALA A 143 -19.41 -18.37 10.01
CA ALA A 143 -20.71 -17.75 9.97
C ALA A 143 -20.73 -16.42 9.17
N TYR A 144 -21.84 -16.16 8.50
CA TYR A 144 -22.20 -14.82 8.08
C TYR A 144 -22.77 -14.08 9.30
N THR A 145 -22.29 -12.85 9.53
CA THR A 145 -22.61 -12.07 10.73
C THR A 145 -23.38 -10.79 10.39
N PRO A 146 -24.72 -10.86 10.26
CA PRO A 146 -25.53 -9.73 9.79
C PRO A 146 -25.62 -8.55 10.78
N SER A 147 -25.16 -8.71 12.01
CA SER A 147 -25.10 -7.61 12.99
C SER A 147 -23.88 -6.70 12.79
N ARG A 148 -22.94 -7.08 11.91
CA ARG A 148 -21.70 -6.36 11.64
C ARG A 148 -21.60 -5.84 10.20
N ASP A 149 -22.53 -6.21 9.35
CA ASP A 149 -22.67 -5.66 8.01
C ASP A 149 -23.53 -4.40 7.99
N GLN A 150 -23.63 -3.76 6.85
CA GLN A 150 -24.48 -2.59 6.65
C GLN A 150 -25.29 -2.72 5.36
N GLY A 151 -26.57 -2.34 5.43
CA GLY A 151 -27.44 -2.18 4.28
C GLY A 151 -27.76 -0.70 4.09
N GLN A 152 -27.02 0.01 3.22
CA GLN A 152 -27.15 1.46 2.99
C GLN A 152 -26.94 2.29 4.26
N GLY A 153 -26.01 1.86 5.11
CA GLY A 153 -25.60 2.57 6.32
C GLY A 153 -24.52 3.61 6.06
N THR A 154 -24.34 4.54 7.01
CA THR A 154 -23.30 5.57 6.99
C THR A 154 -22.33 5.45 8.16
N ALA A 155 -22.54 4.47 9.04
CA ALA A 155 -21.63 4.20 10.15
C ALA A 155 -20.26 3.72 9.67
N PHE A 156 -19.27 3.77 10.53
CA PHE A 156 -17.99 3.13 10.28
C PHE A 156 -18.21 1.63 10.14
N GLN A 157 -17.66 1.03 9.07
CA GLN A 157 -17.73 -0.40 8.83
C GLN A 157 -16.73 -1.14 9.69
N GLU A 158 -17.18 -2.11 10.44
CA GLU A 158 -16.31 -3.02 11.17
C GLU A 158 -15.55 -3.93 10.20
N ILE A 159 -14.24 -4.04 10.36
CA ILE A 159 -13.35 -4.96 9.62
C ILE A 159 -12.61 -5.91 10.55
N GLY A 160 -12.63 -5.66 11.87
CA GLY A 160 -12.19 -6.54 12.94
C GLY A 160 -13.13 -6.41 14.11
N ASP A 161 -13.35 -7.48 14.87
CA ASP A 161 -14.22 -7.46 16.03
C ASP A 161 -13.59 -8.09 17.26
N ASN A 162 -13.91 -7.54 18.44
CA ASN A 162 -13.39 -8.00 19.71
C ASN A 162 -11.85 -8.06 19.74
N VAL A 163 -11.18 -7.06 19.14
CA VAL A 163 -9.71 -6.99 19.21
C VAL A 163 -9.29 -6.76 20.64
N GLY A 164 -8.47 -7.66 21.17
CA GLY A 164 -8.01 -7.58 22.55
C GLY A 164 -6.89 -6.56 22.75
N ASN A 165 -6.70 -6.13 24.00
CA ASN A 165 -5.67 -5.14 24.37
C ASN A 165 -4.53 -5.72 25.22
N GLU A 166 -4.49 -7.04 25.43
CA GLU A 166 -3.36 -7.70 26.10
C GLU A 166 -2.09 -7.58 25.23
N ALA A 167 -0.92 -7.72 25.86
CA ALA A 167 0.36 -7.42 25.25
C ALA A 167 0.69 -8.20 23.97
N ASP A 168 0.09 -9.35 23.76
CA ASP A 168 0.26 -10.26 22.61
C ASP A 168 -0.94 -10.29 21.66
N GLN A 169 -2.01 -9.54 21.97
CA GLN A 169 -3.22 -9.46 21.15
C GLN A 169 -3.12 -8.31 20.15
N CYS A 170 -3.51 -8.59 18.93
CA CYS A 170 -3.57 -7.58 17.87
C CYS A 170 -4.37 -8.08 16.66
N ILE A 171 -4.68 -7.16 15.75
CA ILE A 171 -5.22 -7.47 14.44
C ILE A 171 -4.23 -7.08 13.34
N VAL A 172 -4.15 -7.90 12.30
CA VAL A 172 -3.35 -7.70 11.09
C VAL A 172 -4.22 -7.97 9.86
N GLY A 173 -3.80 -7.49 8.70
CA GLY A 173 -4.50 -7.76 7.43
C GLY A 173 -4.37 -6.67 6.42
N GLU A 174 -5.30 -6.65 5.48
CA GLU A 174 -5.32 -5.68 4.38
C GLU A 174 -6.74 -5.31 3.98
N LEU A 175 -6.88 -4.08 3.46
CA LEU A 175 -8.09 -3.57 2.83
C LEU A 175 -7.73 -3.06 1.44
N HIS A 176 -8.51 -3.49 0.45
CA HIS A 176 -8.39 -3.11 -0.95
C HIS A 176 -9.56 -2.20 -1.34
N LEU A 177 -9.27 -1.00 -1.84
CA LEU A 177 -10.25 -0.04 -2.33
C LEU A 177 -10.02 0.22 -3.81
N PHE A 178 -11.01 -0.14 -4.64
CA PHE A 178 -10.90 -0.11 -6.09
C PHE A 178 -11.45 1.18 -6.69
N ASN A 179 -10.66 1.79 -7.56
CA ASN A 179 -11.00 2.92 -8.40
C ASN A 179 -11.74 4.06 -7.64
N PRO A 180 -11.22 4.51 -6.48
CA PRO A 180 -11.92 5.45 -5.61
C PRO A 180 -12.20 6.80 -6.27
N ALA A 181 -11.38 7.22 -7.22
CA ALA A 181 -11.57 8.47 -7.96
C ALA A 181 -12.57 8.37 -9.12
N SER A 182 -13.19 7.21 -9.37
CA SER A 182 -14.21 7.07 -10.41
C SER A 182 -15.39 8.00 -10.17
N THR A 183 -15.85 8.67 -11.23
CA THR A 183 -17.09 9.45 -11.24
C THR A 183 -18.25 8.72 -11.95
N THR A 184 -18.03 7.45 -12.32
CA THR A 184 -19.00 6.63 -13.05
C THR A 184 -19.49 5.44 -12.20
N PHE A 185 -18.57 4.76 -11.49
CA PHE A 185 -18.89 3.54 -10.76
C PHE A 185 -18.88 3.79 -9.24
N VAL A 186 -19.66 2.99 -8.53
CA VAL A 186 -19.54 2.85 -7.06
C VAL A 186 -18.15 2.32 -6.69
N LYS A 187 -17.74 2.48 -5.45
CA LYS A 187 -16.39 2.13 -4.99
C LYS A 187 -16.42 0.79 -4.27
N ASN A 188 -16.10 -0.27 -4.99
CA ASN A 188 -15.97 -1.60 -4.40
C ASN A 188 -14.72 -1.68 -3.52
N TRP A 189 -14.81 -2.47 -2.47
CA TRP A 189 -13.73 -2.76 -1.56
C TRP A 189 -13.89 -4.13 -0.93
N TYR A 190 -12.79 -4.70 -0.45
CA TYR A 190 -12.81 -5.85 0.46
C TYR A 190 -11.69 -5.74 1.48
N ALA A 191 -11.84 -6.42 2.62
CA ALA A 191 -10.83 -6.57 3.63
C ALA A 191 -10.68 -8.03 4.05
N THR A 192 -9.45 -8.46 4.27
CA THR A 192 -9.10 -9.75 4.85
C THR A 192 -8.29 -9.48 6.10
N MET A 193 -8.82 -9.88 7.26
CA MET A 193 -8.21 -9.60 8.55
C MET A 193 -7.99 -10.90 9.31
N GLN A 194 -6.91 -10.93 10.09
CA GLN A 194 -6.59 -11.99 11.03
C GLN A 194 -6.29 -11.37 12.39
N GLU A 195 -6.84 -11.93 13.44
CA GLU A 195 -6.62 -11.43 14.80
C GLU A 195 -6.38 -12.56 15.79
N TYR A 196 -5.56 -12.28 16.78
CA TYR A 196 -5.63 -12.91 18.07
C TYR A 196 -6.50 -12.00 18.94
N ALA A 197 -7.76 -12.41 19.10
CA ALA A 197 -8.80 -11.61 19.70
C ALA A 197 -8.94 -11.87 21.20
N ASP A 198 -9.70 -11.02 21.89
CA ASP A 198 -10.08 -11.28 23.27
C ASP A 198 -10.67 -12.68 23.45
N GLY A 199 -10.32 -13.34 24.57
CA GLY A 199 -10.77 -14.71 24.89
C GLY A 199 -9.95 -15.84 24.25
N SER A 200 -8.70 -15.60 23.82
CA SER A 200 -7.77 -16.62 23.30
C SER A 200 -8.33 -17.34 22.07
N VAL A 201 -8.61 -16.57 21.04
CA VAL A 201 -9.21 -17.04 19.79
C VAL A 201 -8.45 -16.54 18.58
N SER A 202 -8.12 -17.46 17.66
CA SER A 202 -7.71 -17.13 16.31
C SER A 202 -8.96 -16.84 15.47
N SER A 203 -9.07 -15.62 14.91
CA SER A 203 -10.26 -15.23 14.19
C SER A 203 -9.89 -14.55 12.87
N GLN A 204 -10.52 -14.99 11.77
CA GLN A 204 -10.38 -14.40 10.43
C GLN A 204 -11.68 -13.74 10.01
N LYS A 205 -11.56 -12.53 9.45
CA LYS A 205 -12.68 -11.78 8.89
C LYS A 205 -12.49 -11.63 7.39
N LEU A 206 -13.56 -11.93 6.66
CA LEU A 206 -13.69 -11.62 5.23
C LEU A 206 -14.85 -10.65 5.09
N VAL A 207 -14.52 -9.39 4.83
CA VAL A 207 -15.49 -8.31 4.75
C VAL A 207 -15.41 -7.69 3.37
N ALA A 208 -16.55 -7.48 2.71
CA ALA A 208 -16.57 -6.88 1.39
C ALA A 208 -17.77 -5.96 1.23
N GLY A 209 -17.68 -4.98 0.35
CA GLY A 209 -18.79 -4.08 0.12
C GLY A 209 -18.51 -3.05 -0.96
N TYR A 210 -19.40 -2.07 -1.00
CA TYR A 210 -19.22 -0.90 -1.86
C TYR A 210 -19.73 0.36 -1.17
N PHE A 211 -19.07 1.47 -1.42
CA PHE A 211 -19.60 2.81 -1.12
C PHE A 211 -20.57 3.20 -2.23
N ASN A 212 -21.83 3.46 -1.87
CA ASN A 212 -22.91 3.78 -2.80
C ASN A 212 -22.85 5.26 -3.26
N THR A 213 -21.76 5.60 -3.92
CA THR A 213 -21.55 6.94 -4.49
C THR A 213 -20.76 6.85 -5.79
N THR A 214 -21.08 7.73 -6.73
CA THR A 214 -20.26 8.00 -7.92
C THR A 214 -19.34 9.20 -7.73
N THR A 215 -19.45 9.93 -6.62
CA THR A 215 -18.49 11.00 -6.27
C THR A 215 -17.14 10.38 -5.93
N ALA A 216 -16.04 11.01 -6.37
CA ALA A 216 -14.70 10.58 -6.04
C ALA A 216 -14.48 10.58 -4.53
N LEU A 217 -13.91 9.50 -3.99
CA LEU A 217 -13.44 9.41 -2.61
C LEU A 217 -11.98 9.84 -2.57
N THR A 218 -11.66 10.81 -1.72
CA THR A 218 -10.32 11.40 -1.63
C THR A 218 -9.60 11.08 -0.32
N GLN A 219 -10.29 10.40 0.60
CA GLN A 219 -9.74 10.05 1.91
C GLN A 219 -10.46 8.87 2.55
N VAL A 220 -9.73 8.17 3.42
CA VAL A 220 -10.19 7.04 4.25
C VAL A 220 -9.73 7.26 5.67
N GLN A 221 -10.56 6.90 6.65
CA GLN A 221 -10.22 6.97 8.08
C GLN A 221 -10.41 5.59 8.72
N PHE A 222 -9.50 5.26 9.63
CA PHE A 222 -9.52 4.08 10.48
C PHE A 222 -9.58 4.50 11.95
N LYS A 223 -10.40 3.81 12.75
CA LYS A 223 -10.49 4.03 14.20
C LYS A 223 -11.03 2.79 14.91
N MET A 224 -10.91 2.78 16.23
CA MET A 224 -11.61 1.79 17.05
C MET A 224 -13.07 2.21 17.26
N SER A 225 -13.94 1.23 17.54
CA SER A 225 -15.34 1.49 17.90
C SER A 225 -15.48 2.15 19.27
N SER A 226 -14.50 1.94 20.14
CA SER A 226 -14.38 2.58 21.46
C SER A 226 -12.91 2.75 21.83
N GLY A 227 -12.58 3.88 22.47
CA GLY A 227 -11.21 4.23 22.83
C GLY A 227 -10.33 4.51 21.59
N ASP A 228 -9.05 4.55 21.83
CA ASP A 228 -8.02 4.91 20.87
C ASP A 228 -7.33 3.69 20.27
N ILE A 229 -6.64 3.87 19.13
CA ILE A 229 -5.63 2.94 18.61
C ILE A 229 -4.37 3.12 19.47
N ASN A 230 -3.97 2.07 20.20
CA ASN A 230 -2.84 2.09 21.13
C ASN A 230 -1.49 1.90 20.43
N ALA A 231 -1.44 0.98 19.47
CA ALA A 231 -0.20 0.62 18.78
C ALA A 231 -0.48 0.09 17.37
N GLY A 232 0.58 -0.03 16.60
CA GLY A 232 0.56 -0.64 15.28
C GLY A 232 1.02 0.29 14.17
N LYS A 233 0.84 -0.20 12.95
CA LYS A 233 1.23 0.54 11.74
C LYS A 233 0.22 0.31 10.64
N ILE A 234 -0.11 1.38 9.93
CA ILE A 234 -0.91 1.31 8.70
C ILE A 234 -0.07 1.88 7.56
N LYS A 235 0.07 1.12 6.48
CA LYS A 235 0.71 1.57 5.24
C LYS A 235 -0.33 1.68 4.14
N MET A 236 -0.24 2.73 3.35
CA MET A 236 -1.05 2.92 2.15
C MET A 236 -0.18 2.73 0.91
N TYR A 237 -0.63 1.86 0.03
CA TYR A 237 -0.01 1.59 -1.27
C TYR A 237 -0.98 1.92 -2.40
N GLY A 238 -0.42 2.25 -3.57
CA GLY A 238 -1.15 2.41 -4.82
C GLY A 238 -0.74 1.38 -5.86
N ILE A 239 -1.72 0.85 -6.60
CA ILE A 239 -1.54 -0.08 -7.72
C ILE A 239 -2.10 0.57 -8.98
N LYS A 240 -1.30 0.58 -10.07
CA LYS A 240 -1.66 1.16 -11.37
C LYS A 240 -2.51 0.22 -12.21
#